data_2d96002f93b2adb9528dfec88648b2fe
#
_entry.id   2d96002f93b2adb9528dfec88648b2fe
#
_cell.length_a   1.000
_cell.length_b   1.000
_cell.length_c   1.000
_cell.angle_alpha   90.00
_cell.angle_beta   90.00
_cell.angle_gamma   90.00
#
_symmetry.space_group_name_H-M   'P 1'
#
loop_
_entity.id
_entity.type
_entity.pdbx_description
1 polymer ?
#
loop_
_entity_poly.entity_id
_entity_poly.type
_entity_poly.pdbx_seq_one_letter_code
_entity_poly.pdbx_strand_id
1 'polypeptide(L)'
;PDSPSFSNQVLRYWRKPEGLVHERGLPAHRAFPDAYVTAFHLRDMLNEASLAQLLEWSRLPGLLPRVRYGPDRGKDWREIDEDSLIGFLTDRDPDIRFTAETEMARRRGGGNVGRPSPQDLLL
;
A
#
# COMPACT_ATOMS: atom_id res chain seq x y z
N PRO A 1 1.83 6.45 9.66
CA PRO A 1 3.08 6.12 8.98
C PRO A 1 2.84 4.97 7.99
N ASP A 2 3.45 5.08 6.82
CA ASP A 2 3.22 4.12 5.75
C ASP A 2 3.94 2.80 6.06
N SER A 3 3.22 1.69 5.96
CA SER A 3 3.80 0.37 6.16
C SER A 3 4.83 0.06 5.06
N PRO A 4 5.97 -0.57 5.40
CA PRO A 4 6.98 -0.94 4.41
C PRO A 4 6.50 -2.09 3.48
N SER A 5 5.42 -2.76 3.80
CA SER A 5 4.85 -3.86 3.03
C SER A 5 3.37 -4.03 3.35
N PHE A 6 2.60 -4.58 2.39
CA PHE A 6 1.20 -4.95 2.57
C PHE A 6 1.00 -6.44 2.91
N SER A 7 2.07 -7.17 3.19
CA SER A 7 1.91 -8.56 3.66
C SER A 7 1.25 -8.62 5.03
N ASN A 8 0.41 -9.64 5.26
CA ASN A 8 -0.27 -9.84 6.53
C ASN A 8 0.65 -9.77 7.75
N GLN A 9 1.85 -10.37 7.64
CA GLN A 9 2.78 -10.46 8.75
C GLN A 9 3.40 -9.08 9.09
N VAL A 10 3.73 -8.28 8.07
CA VAL A 10 4.23 -6.92 8.31
C VAL A 10 3.11 -6.03 8.83
N LEU A 11 1.92 -6.08 8.23
CA LEU A 11 0.79 -5.26 8.64
C LEU A 11 0.36 -5.54 10.08
N ARG A 12 0.35 -6.80 10.54
CA ARG A 12 -0.03 -7.13 11.93
C ARG A 12 0.90 -6.50 12.97
N TYR A 13 2.21 -6.49 12.70
CA TYR A 13 3.20 -5.87 13.59
C TYR A 13 3.17 -4.34 13.50
N TRP A 14 2.90 -3.83 12.32
CA TRP A 14 2.86 -2.39 12.07
C TRP A 14 1.59 -1.73 12.62
N ARG A 15 0.43 -2.31 12.34
CA ARG A 15 -0.87 -1.77 12.74
C ARG A 15 -1.29 -2.18 14.15
N LYS A 16 -0.81 -3.30 14.64
CA LYS A 16 -1.15 -3.88 15.96
C LYS A 16 -2.66 -3.91 16.22
N PRO A 17 -3.45 -4.66 15.42
CA PRO A 17 -4.90 -4.68 15.56
C PRO A 17 -5.31 -5.04 16.98
N GLU A 18 -6.23 -4.28 17.54
CA GLU A 18 -6.73 -4.51 18.89
C GLU A 18 -7.43 -5.87 18.99
N GLY A 19 -7.16 -6.61 20.04
CA GLY A 19 -7.75 -7.93 20.30
C GLY A 19 -7.14 -9.08 19.50
N LEU A 20 -6.18 -8.82 18.61
CA LEU A 20 -5.50 -9.89 17.88
C LEU A 20 -4.60 -10.68 18.82
N VAL A 21 -4.89 -11.97 18.97
CA VAL A 21 -4.07 -12.91 19.76
C VAL A 21 -2.90 -13.38 18.90
N HIS A 22 -1.68 -13.01 19.29
CA HIS A 22 -0.46 -13.22 18.49
C HIS A 22 -0.28 -14.68 18.05
N GLU A 23 -0.43 -15.62 18.97
CA GLU A 23 -0.21 -17.05 18.74
C GLU A 23 -1.20 -17.65 17.73
N ARG A 24 -2.43 -17.13 17.65
CA ARG A 24 -3.44 -17.58 16.69
C ARG A 24 -3.12 -17.19 15.24
N GLY A 25 -2.28 -16.17 15.07
CA GLY A 25 -1.76 -15.76 13.76
C GLY A 25 -0.50 -16.49 13.34
N LEU A 26 -0.10 -17.55 14.04
CA LEU A 26 1.10 -18.33 13.77
C LEU A 26 0.77 -19.83 13.62
N PRO A 27 1.59 -20.59 12.86
CA PRO A 27 2.69 -20.08 12.01
C PRO A 27 2.15 -19.36 10.77
N ALA A 28 2.96 -18.42 10.29
CA ALA A 28 2.68 -17.72 9.03
C ALA A 28 2.61 -18.69 7.84
N HIS A 29 1.90 -18.28 6.78
CA HIS A 29 1.70 -19.07 5.56
C HIS A 29 0.91 -20.38 5.81
N ARG A 30 -0.01 -20.34 6.77
CA ARG A 30 -1.02 -21.37 7.02
C ARG A 30 -2.41 -20.75 6.89
N ALA A 31 -3.33 -21.51 6.32
CA ALA A 31 -4.66 -21.01 5.96
C ALA A 31 -5.40 -20.35 7.15
N PHE A 32 -5.49 -21.06 8.29
CA PHE A 32 -6.21 -20.52 9.45
C PHE A 32 -5.50 -19.29 10.08
N PRO A 33 -4.21 -19.32 10.43
CA PRO A 33 -3.54 -18.17 10.99
C PRO A 33 -3.56 -16.94 10.05
N ASP A 34 -3.37 -17.13 8.75
CA ASP A 34 -3.41 -16.04 7.80
C ASP A 34 -4.82 -15.45 7.64
N ALA A 35 -5.85 -16.29 7.58
CA ALA A 35 -7.25 -15.86 7.56
C ALA A 35 -7.62 -15.10 8.85
N TYR A 36 -7.18 -15.58 10.01
CA TYR A 36 -7.39 -14.92 11.30
C TYR A 36 -6.82 -13.51 11.33
N VAL A 37 -5.56 -13.31 10.91
CA VAL A 37 -4.93 -11.99 10.81
C VAL A 37 -5.65 -11.09 9.81
N THR A 38 -6.00 -11.64 8.64
CA THR A 38 -6.73 -10.90 7.60
C THR A 38 -8.08 -10.40 8.08
N ALA A 39 -8.81 -11.21 8.87
CA ALA A 39 -10.10 -10.82 9.44
C ALA A 39 -9.98 -9.60 10.36
N PHE A 40 -8.93 -9.50 11.16
CA PHE A 40 -8.67 -8.32 11.99
C PHE A 40 -8.34 -7.08 11.16
N HIS A 41 -7.57 -7.21 10.08
CA HIS A 41 -7.32 -6.10 9.17
C HIS A 41 -8.61 -5.63 8.49
N LEU A 42 -9.48 -6.55 8.04
CA LEU A 42 -10.76 -6.21 7.45
C LEU A 42 -11.68 -5.49 8.44
N ARG A 43 -11.75 -5.99 9.69
CA ARG A 43 -12.51 -5.33 10.75
C ARG A 43 -12.07 -3.87 10.93
N ASP A 44 -10.77 -3.65 11.03
CA ASP A 44 -10.22 -2.30 11.22
C ASP A 44 -10.53 -1.39 10.02
N MET A 45 -10.42 -1.93 8.80
CA MET A 45 -10.81 -1.19 7.59
C MET A 45 -12.30 -0.83 7.58
N LEU A 46 -13.19 -1.75 7.99
CA LEU A 46 -14.63 -1.51 8.06
C LEU A 46 -15.03 -0.52 9.15
N ASN A 47 -14.19 -0.31 10.17
CA ASN A 47 -14.37 0.75 11.15
C ASN A 47 -14.02 2.14 10.59
N GLU A 48 -13.16 2.21 9.57
CA GLU A 48 -12.72 3.47 8.95
C GLU A 48 -13.51 3.82 7.68
N ALA A 49 -14.03 2.83 6.96
CA ALA A 49 -14.71 3.01 5.69
C ALA A 49 -15.83 1.99 5.48
N SER A 50 -16.87 2.37 4.72
CA SER A 50 -17.93 1.44 4.35
C SER A 50 -17.42 0.34 3.39
N LEU A 51 -18.11 -0.79 3.36
CA LEU A 51 -17.79 -1.87 2.41
C LEU A 51 -17.83 -1.37 0.95
N ALA A 52 -18.79 -0.51 0.61
CA ALA A 52 -18.90 0.07 -0.73
C ALA A 52 -17.66 0.88 -1.09
N GLN A 53 -17.16 1.70 -0.15
CA GLN A 53 -15.92 2.46 -0.33
C GLN A 53 -14.71 1.56 -0.48
N LEU A 54 -14.59 0.51 0.34
CA LEU A 54 -13.47 -0.45 0.25
C LEU A 54 -13.47 -1.18 -1.10
N LEU A 55 -14.64 -1.57 -1.61
CA LEU A 55 -14.77 -2.19 -2.92
C LEU A 55 -14.39 -1.23 -4.05
N GLU A 56 -14.79 0.02 -3.96
CA GLU A 56 -14.41 1.05 -4.94
C GLU A 56 -12.88 1.26 -4.93
N TRP A 57 -12.29 1.44 -3.78
CA TRP A 57 -10.83 1.59 -3.67
C TRP A 57 -10.05 0.38 -4.16
N SER A 58 -10.59 -0.83 -4.00
CA SER A 58 -9.93 -2.05 -4.49
C SER A 58 -9.82 -2.11 -6.02
N ARG A 59 -10.58 -1.30 -6.75
CA ARG A 59 -10.52 -1.20 -8.22
C ARG A 59 -9.54 -0.13 -8.72
N LEU A 60 -9.09 0.75 -7.82
CA LEU A 60 -8.16 1.83 -8.15
C LEU A 60 -6.71 1.37 -7.98
N PRO A 61 -5.77 1.93 -8.76
CA PRO A 61 -4.34 1.68 -8.55
C PRO A 61 -3.92 2.11 -7.14
N GLY A 62 -3.07 1.31 -6.51
CA GLY A 62 -2.52 1.58 -5.19
C GLY A 62 -1.14 2.21 -5.24
N LEU A 63 -0.80 3.01 -4.22
CA LEU A 63 0.56 3.49 -4.02
C LEU A 63 1.41 2.37 -3.40
N LEU A 64 2.51 2.04 -4.05
CA LEU A 64 3.44 1.04 -3.57
C LEU A 64 4.44 1.64 -2.58
N PRO A 65 4.70 0.98 -1.45
CA PRO A 65 5.62 1.51 -0.43
C PRO A 65 7.08 1.45 -0.86
N ARG A 66 7.45 0.52 -1.74
CA ARG A 66 8.82 0.29 -2.19
C ARG A 66 8.86 -0.11 -3.67
N VAL A 67 10.00 0.18 -4.31
CA VAL A 67 10.29 -0.29 -5.67
C VAL A 67 10.33 -1.82 -5.69
N ARG A 68 9.60 -2.44 -6.61
CA ARG A 68 9.40 -3.90 -6.61
C ARG A 68 10.50 -4.69 -7.31
N TYR A 69 11.15 -4.11 -8.32
CA TYR A 69 12.17 -4.80 -9.12
C TYR A 69 13.20 -3.83 -9.71
N GLY A 70 14.19 -4.37 -10.38
CA GLY A 70 15.29 -3.61 -10.98
C GLY A 70 16.41 -3.28 -10.01
N PRO A 71 17.36 -2.43 -10.42
CA PRO A 71 18.50 -2.04 -9.60
C PRO A 71 18.12 -1.35 -8.29
N ASP A 72 16.98 -0.67 -8.31
CA ASP A 72 16.46 0.09 -7.16
C ASP A 72 15.47 -0.69 -6.29
N ARG A 73 15.35 -2.00 -6.48
CA ARG A 73 14.44 -2.85 -5.71
C ARG A 73 14.62 -2.65 -4.20
N GLY A 74 13.52 -2.40 -3.51
CA GLY A 74 13.48 -2.22 -2.06
C GLY A 74 13.71 -0.78 -1.60
N LYS A 75 14.16 0.11 -2.47
CA LYS A 75 14.30 1.54 -2.14
C LYS A 75 12.94 2.23 -2.01
N ASP A 76 12.92 3.32 -1.26
CA ASP A 76 11.80 4.25 -1.30
C ASP A 76 11.73 4.93 -2.67
N TRP A 77 10.52 5.18 -3.17
CA TRP A 77 10.31 5.85 -4.44
C TRP A 77 10.90 7.28 -4.49
N ARG A 78 11.04 7.90 -3.32
CA ARG A 78 11.65 9.22 -3.17
C ARG A 78 13.17 9.22 -3.39
N GLU A 79 13.80 8.06 -3.23
CA GLU A 79 15.26 7.89 -3.25
C GLU A 79 15.81 7.51 -4.62
N ILE A 80 14.96 7.10 -5.55
CA ILE A 80 15.40 6.72 -6.91
C ILE A 80 15.64 7.95 -7.76
N ASP A 81 16.56 7.83 -8.72
CA ASP A 81 16.84 8.89 -9.67
C ASP A 81 15.68 9.13 -10.65
N GLU A 82 15.69 10.27 -11.34
CA GLU A 82 14.61 10.67 -12.25
C GLU A 82 14.53 9.76 -13.47
N ASP A 83 15.64 9.29 -14.00
CA ASP A 83 15.68 8.42 -15.18
C ASP A 83 15.06 7.06 -14.87
N SER A 84 15.37 6.48 -13.69
CA SER A 84 14.72 5.27 -13.20
C SER A 84 13.21 5.48 -13.01
N LEU A 85 12.80 6.62 -12.47
CA LEU A 85 11.40 6.95 -12.27
C LEU A 85 10.64 7.07 -13.58
N ILE A 86 11.22 7.72 -14.59
CA ILE A 86 10.67 7.84 -15.95
C ILE A 86 10.44 6.44 -16.55
N GLY A 87 11.38 5.51 -16.35
CA GLY A 87 11.24 4.14 -16.82
C GLY A 87 9.99 3.44 -16.28
N PHE A 88 9.57 3.73 -15.07
CA PHE A 88 8.37 3.15 -14.45
C PHE A 88 7.05 3.77 -14.93
N LEU A 89 7.06 4.93 -15.58
CA LEU A 89 5.84 5.58 -16.09
C LEU A 89 5.12 4.78 -17.18
N THR A 90 5.81 3.87 -17.85
CA THR A 90 5.27 3.01 -18.91
C THR A 90 5.17 1.54 -18.48
N ASP A 91 5.27 1.26 -17.20
CA ASP A 91 5.20 -0.09 -16.68
C ASP A 91 3.84 -0.74 -16.96
N ARG A 92 3.82 -2.08 -17.09
CA ARG A 92 2.58 -2.85 -17.30
C ARG A 92 1.70 -2.90 -16.06
N ASP A 93 2.31 -2.87 -14.87
CA ASP A 93 1.60 -2.86 -13.60
C ASP A 93 1.00 -1.47 -13.34
N PRO A 94 -0.32 -1.35 -13.22
CA PRO A 94 -0.97 -0.05 -12.98
C PRO A 94 -0.59 0.57 -11.64
N ASP A 95 -0.27 -0.21 -10.62
CA ASP A 95 0.15 0.31 -9.31
C ASP A 95 1.54 0.94 -9.41
N ILE A 96 2.45 0.33 -10.18
CA ILE A 96 3.78 0.88 -10.44
C ILE A 96 3.67 2.18 -11.20
N ARG A 97 2.92 2.22 -12.30
CA ARG A 97 2.71 3.47 -13.07
C ARG A 97 2.15 4.57 -12.19
N PHE A 98 1.07 4.31 -11.48
CA PHE A 98 0.41 5.28 -10.61
C PHE A 98 1.35 5.82 -9.53
N THR A 99 2.17 4.94 -8.93
CA THR A 99 3.15 5.34 -7.91
C THR A 99 4.23 6.24 -8.53
N ALA A 100 4.76 5.87 -9.69
CA ALA A 100 5.76 6.67 -10.40
C ALA A 100 5.22 8.04 -10.84
N GLU A 101 4.00 8.09 -11.37
CA GLU A 101 3.32 9.34 -11.75
C GLU A 101 3.13 10.26 -10.55
N THR A 102 2.69 9.69 -9.42
CA THR A 102 2.49 10.44 -8.17
C THR A 102 3.79 11.01 -7.64
N GLU A 103 4.87 10.23 -7.64
CA GLU A 103 6.19 10.71 -7.22
C GLU A 103 6.74 11.78 -8.18
N MET A 104 6.56 11.60 -9.49
CA MET A 104 6.96 12.60 -10.48
C MET A 104 6.21 13.92 -10.29
N ALA A 105 4.90 13.85 -10.06
CA ALA A 105 4.08 15.04 -9.78
C ALA A 105 4.54 15.74 -8.50
N ARG A 106 4.85 14.98 -7.45
CA ARG A 106 5.39 15.52 -6.20
C ARG A 106 6.70 16.29 -6.42
N ARG A 107 7.63 15.75 -7.22
CA ARG A 107 8.91 16.40 -7.53
C ARG A 107 8.74 17.69 -8.31
N ARG A 108 7.81 17.70 -9.28
CA ARG A 108 7.54 18.88 -10.14
C ARG A 108 6.77 19.97 -9.43
N GLY A 109 5.85 19.59 -8.53
CA GLY A 109 4.91 20.52 -7.91
C GLY A 109 5.44 21.26 -6.69
N GLY A 110 6.59 20.86 -6.11
CA GLY A 110 7.14 21.49 -4.89
C GLY A 110 6.17 21.54 -3.70
N GLY A 111 4.98 20.99 -3.83
CA GLY A 111 3.90 21.01 -2.87
C GLY A 111 3.48 19.60 -2.51
N ASN A 112 3.11 19.48 -1.27
CA ASN A 112 2.52 18.32 -0.64
C ASN A 112 1.38 17.74 -1.50
N VAL A 113 1.70 16.83 -2.44
CA VAL A 113 0.70 15.90 -2.94
C VAL A 113 0.51 14.92 -1.80
N GLY A 114 -0.25 15.36 -0.81
CA GLY A 114 -0.75 14.51 0.23
C GLY A 114 -1.40 13.31 -0.46
N ARG A 115 -1.29 12.15 0.14
CA ARG A 115 -2.09 10.97 -0.22
C ARG A 115 -3.49 11.48 -0.60
N PRO A 116 -3.98 11.25 -1.83
CA PRO A 116 -5.32 11.70 -2.18
C PRO A 116 -6.27 11.21 -1.09
N SER A 117 -7.08 12.10 -0.56
CA SER A 117 -8.08 11.68 0.41
C SER A 117 -9.00 10.67 -0.28
N PRO A 118 -9.62 9.75 0.45
CA PRO A 118 -10.60 8.86 -0.13
C PRO A 118 -11.67 9.58 -0.97
N GLN A 119 -11.93 10.85 -0.66
CA GLN A 119 -12.87 11.70 -1.38
C GLN A 119 -12.32 12.21 -2.72
N ASP A 120 -11.01 12.41 -2.83
CA ASP A 120 -10.35 12.85 -4.06
C ASP A 120 -10.26 11.71 -5.10
N LEU A 121 -10.32 10.46 -4.65
CA LEU A 121 -10.36 9.26 -5.52
C LEU A 121 -11.76 8.91 -6.02
N LEU A 122 -12.80 9.56 -5.51
CA LEU A 122 -14.21 9.35 -5.90
C LEU A 122 -14.70 10.31 -7.00
N LEU A 123 -13.85 11.21 -7.44
CA LEU A 123 -14.08 12.10 -8.57
C LEU A 123 -13.36 11.59 -9.82
#